data_1f2cdc3de74cfa0258d4c3899255bbed
#
_entry.id   1f2cdc3de74cfa0258d4c3899255bbed
#
_cell.length_a   1.000
_cell.length_b   1.000
_cell.length_c   1.000
_cell.angle_alpha   90.00
_cell.angle_beta   90.00
_cell.angle_gamma   90.00
#
_symmetry.space_group_name_H-M   'P 1'
#
loop_
_entity.id
_entity.type
_entity.pdbx_description
1 polymer ?
#
loop_
_entity_poly.entity_id
_entity_poly.type
_entity_poly.pdbx_seq_one_letter_code
_entity_poly.pdbx_strand_id
1 'polypeptide(L)'
;MNKLRGKGAIITGGASGLGKVTAHQFAAHGTRAIVIADVQDEKGQKVAVEIGSNICTYVHCDVRDEEQVKNLVEFTVKSYGCLDIMFSNAGIGRATHTCDQTALDMDLSAYDKLMAVNVRGMAACVKHAGKAMVEGHVRGSIVCTTSVAASVGSEKFVDYIMSKHAVLGLVRCASLKLGAYGLRVNCVSPGAVGTPLLKDMFGYENEEEDKVVGSNQYLKGGILRPKNVADAVVFLASEDSEFITGHNLAEDGGCKT
;
A
#
# COMPACT_ATOMS: atom_id res chain seq x y z
N MET A 1 3.14 5.81 -21.66
CA MET A 1 3.48 7.15 -21.13
C MET A 1 4.39 6.94 -19.93
N ASN A 2 5.58 7.56 -19.89
CA ASN A 2 6.60 7.29 -18.87
C ASN A 2 6.47 8.24 -17.67
N LYS A 3 5.38 8.15 -16.90
CA LYS A 3 5.08 9.07 -15.77
C LYS A 3 6.10 8.98 -14.63
N LEU A 4 6.80 7.84 -14.48
CA LEU A 4 7.76 7.59 -13.39
C LEU A 4 9.20 7.44 -13.91
N ARG A 5 9.47 7.98 -15.10
CA ARG A 5 10.78 7.83 -15.75
C ARG A 5 11.91 8.31 -14.85
N GLY A 6 12.88 7.42 -14.64
CA GLY A 6 14.10 7.71 -13.87
C GLY A 6 13.94 7.67 -12.35
N LYS A 7 12.72 7.44 -11.82
CA LYS A 7 12.46 7.36 -10.39
C LYS A 7 12.93 6.02 -9.80
N GLY A 8 13.41 6.02 -8.56
CA GLY A 8 13.67 4.84 -7.73
C GLY A 8 12.53 4.64 -6.73
N ALA A 9 12.02 3.43 -6.61
CA ALA A 9 10.83 3.13 -5.80
C ALA A 9 11.01 1.94 -4.86
N ILE A 10 10.39 2.02 -3.67
CA ILE A 10 10.15 0.88 -2.78
C ILE A 10 8.64 0.58 -2.76
N ILE A 11 8.29 -0.70 -2.78
CA ILE A 11 6.93 -1.20 -2.64
C ILE A 11 6.92 -2.28 -1.55
N THR A 12 6.27 -2.03 -0.41
CA THR A 12 6.06 -3.06 0.61
C THR A 12 4.80 -3.88 0.35
N GLY A 13 4.82 -5.17 0.71
CA GLY A 13 3.76 -6.10 0.30
C GLY A 13 3.77 -6.35 -1.22
N GLY A 14 4.97 -6.34 -1.84
CA GLY A 14 5.15 -6.38 -3.28
C GLY A 14 5.05 -7.78 -3.92
N ALA A 15 4.97 -8.84 -3.11
CA ALA A 15 4.93 -10.22 -3.61
C ALA A 15 3.54 -10.64 -4.13
N SER A 16 2.48 -9.91 -3.82
CA SER A 16 1.11 -10.28 -4.19
C SER A 16 0.17 -9.06 -4.31
N GLY A 17 -1.08 -9.30 -4.70
CA GLY A 17 -2.18 -8.33 -4.67
C GLY A 17 -1.85 -6.98 -5.31
N LEU A 18 -2.20 -5.91 -4.62
CA LEU A 18 -2.01 -4.54 -5.10
C LEU A 18 -0.53 -4.20 -5.29
N GLY A 19 0.35 -4.64 -4.37
CA GLY A 19 1.78 -4.37 -4.46
C GLY A 19 2.42 -4.97 -5.71
N LYS A 20 2.11 -6.25 -6.03
CA LYS A 20 2.59 -6.90 -7.25
C LYS A 20 2.13 -6.14 -8.51
N VAL A 21 0.84 -5.84 -8.61
CA VAL A 21 0.29 -5.15 -9.79
C VAL A 21 0.88 -3.74 -9.92
N THR A 22 1.08 -3.04 -8.80
CA THR A 22 1.72 -1.71 -8.79
C THR A 22 3.18 -1.79 -9.23
N ALA A 23 3.92 -2.82 -8.84
CA ALA A 23 5.31 -3.01 -9.30
C ALA A 23 5.39 -3.16 -10.82
N HIS A 24 4.49 -3.94 -11.42
CA HIS A 24 4.39 -4.05 -12.89
C HIS A 24 4.00 -2.70 -13.55
N GLN A 25 3.06 -1.93 -12.96
CA GLN A 25 2.71 -0.61 -13.47
C GLN A 25 3.87 0.38 -13.36
N PHE A 26 4.62 0.36 -12.26
CA PHE A 26 5.81 1.21 -12.11
C PHE A 26 6.85 0.91 -13.20
N ALA A 27 7.12 -0.38 -13.48
CA ALA A 27 7.99 -0.78 -14.57
C ALA A 27 7.49 -0.29 -15.93
N ALA A 28 6.20 -0.46 -16.22
CA ALA A 28 5.56 0.01 -17.46
C ALA A 28 5.62 1.54 -17.61
N HIS A 29 5.70 2.28 -16.51
CA HIS A 29 5.82 3.74 -16.48
C HIS A 29 7.27 4.25 -16.40
N GLY A 30 8.27 3.36 -16.63
CA GLY A 30 9.67 3.74 -16.81
C GLY A 30 10.45 4.01 -15.53
N THR A 31 10.00 3.47 -14.39
CA THR A 31 10.76 3.52 -13.14
C THR A 31 12.14 2.91 -13.34
N ARG A 32 13.19 3.60 -12.90
CA ARG A 32 14.59 3.19 -13.06
C ARG A 32 14.96 1.98 -12.20
N ALA A 33 14.44 1.95 -10.99
CA ALA A 33 14.67 0.88 -10.04
C ALA A 33 13.43 0.66 -9.17
N ILE A 34 13.07 -0.59 -8.95
CA ILE A 34 11.96 -1.01 -8.10
C ILE A 34 12.51 -2.00 -7.06
N VAL A 35 12.35 -1.70 -5.79
CA VAL A 35 12.64 -2.63 -4.71
C VAL A 35 11.30 -3.10 -4.14
N ILE A 36 10.95 -4.36 -4.38
CA ILE A 36 9.79 -4.98 -3.76
C ILE A 36 10.20 -5.66 -2.47
N ALA A 37 9.45 -5.40 -1.39
CA ALA A 37 9.73 -5.91 -0.06
C ALA A 37 8.52 -6.70 0.46
N ASP A 38 8.76 -7.90 0.95
CA ASP A 38 7.70 -8.81 1.44
C ASP A 38 8.32 -9.87 2.37
N VAL A 39 7.48 -10.58 3.10
CA VAL A 39 7.88 -11.78 3.87
C VAL A 39 7.73 -13.08 3.06
N GLN A 40 7.14 -13.03 1.88
CA GLN A 40 6.87 -14.17 1.00
C GLN A 40 8.00 -14.31 -0.04
N ASP A 41 9.14 -14.85 0.36
CA ASP A 41 10.40 -14.86 -0.42
C ASP A 41 10.23 -15.41 -1.83
N GLU A 42 9.67 -16.60 -1.97
CA GLU A 42 9.51 -17.26 -3.28
C GLU A 42 8.64 -16.44 -4.25
N LYS A 43 7.52 -15.90 -3.72
CA LYS A 43 6.62 -15.07 -4.55
C LYS A 43 7.28 -13.74 -4.92
N GLY A 44 7.97 -13.10 -3.97
CA GLY A 44 8.65 -11.83 -4.21
C GLY A 44 9.77 -11.97 -5.25
N GLN A 45 10.58 -13.00 -5.13
CA GLN A 45 11.63 -13.31 -6.12
C GLN A 45 11.04 -13.56 -7.51
N LYS A 46 9.93 -14.30 -7.60
CA LYS A 46 9.23 -14.54 -8.86
C LYS A 46 8.75 -13.24 -9.50
N VAL A 47 8.16 -12.34 -8.72
CA VAL A 47 7.70 -11.02 -9.22
C VAL A 47 8.89 -10.20 -9.73
N ALA A 48 10.02 -10.19 -9.03
CA ALA A 48 11.21 -9.47 -9.47
C ALA A 48 11.74 -10.01 -10.81
N VAL A 49 11.73 -11.32 -11.00
CA VAL A 49 12.10 -11.96 -12.25
C VAL A 49 11.10 -11.65 -13.37
N GLU A 50 9.79 -11.70 -13.10
CA GLU A 50 8.74 -11.36 -14.07
C GLU A 50 8.86 -9.93 -14.60
N ILE A 51 9.27 -8.97 -13.76
CA ILE A 51 9.46 -7.56 -14.14
C ILE A 51 10.79 -7.37 -14.88
N GLY A 52 11.81 -8.08 -14.47
CA GLY A 52 13.16 -8.01 -14.99
C GLY A 52 14.19 -7.61 -13.93
N SER A 53 15.17 -8.47 -13.70
CA SER A 53 16.16 -8.32 -12.63
C SER A 53 17.10 -7.13 -12.81
N ASN A 54 17.08 -6.48 -13.95
CA ASN A 54 17.82 -5.24 -14.23
C ASN A 54 17.16 -3.99 -13.65
N ILE A 55 15.85 -4.05 -13.36
CA ILE A 55 15.09 -2.92 -12.83
C ILE A 55 14.34 -3.25 -11.53
N CYS A 56 14.11 -4.52 -11.23
CA CYS A 56 13.37 -4.94 -10.04
C CYS A 56 14.21 -5.88 -9.18
N THR A 57 14.29 -5.56 -7.88
CA THR A 57 14.97 -6.36 -6.86
C THR A 57 13.99 -6.73 -5.76
N TYR A 58 14.06 -7.97 -5.30
CA TYR A 58 13.34 -8.42 -4.11
C TYR A 58 14.24 -8.30 -2.87
N VAL A 59 13.65 -7.83 -1.77
CA VAL A 59 14.27 -7.79 -0.44
C VAL A 59 13.30 -8.38 0.59
N HIS A 60 13.74 -9.36 1.37
CA HIS A 60 12.95 -9.85 2.51
C HIS A 60 12.79 -8.72 3.53
N CYS A 61 11.56 -8.42 3.92
CA CYS A 61 11.28 -7.39 4.93
C CYS A 61 9.95 -7.66 5.63
N ASP A 62 10.04 -7.88 6.92
CA ASP A 62 8.88 -7.81 7.82
C ASP A 62 8.74 -6.37 8.32
N VAL A 63 7.68 -5.70 7.88
CA VAL A 63 7.43 -4.29 8.26
C VAL A 63 7.19 -4.08 9.76
N ARG A 64 6.90 -5.15 10.52
CA ARG A 64 6.81 -5.10 11.98
C ARG A 64 8.15 -4.83 12.66
N ASP A 65 9.23 -5.22 12.00
CA ASP A 65 10.61 -4.98 12.43
C ASP A 65 11.12 -3.67 11.81
N GLU A 66 11.23 -2.65 12.65
CA GLU A 66 11.65 -1.32 12.22
C GLU A 66 13.08 -1.31 11.65
N GLU A 67 13.98 -2.16 12.16
CA GLU A 67 15.35 -2.22 11.66
C GLU A 67 15.41 -2.82 10.25
N GLN A 68 14.56 -3.80 9.94
CA GLN A 68 14.43 -4.31 8.57
C GLN A 68 13.90 -3.25 7.61
N VAL A 69 12.92 -2.43 8.02
CA VAL A 69 12.43 -1.31 7.21
C VAL A 69 13.52 -0.26 6.97
N LYS A 70 14.29 0.08 8.00
CA LYS A 70 15.44 0.99 7.89
C LYS A 70 16.48 0.44 6.90
N ASN A 71 16.87 -0.82 7.05
CA ASN A 71 17.84 -1.48 6.19
C ASN A 71 17.36 -1.57 4.74
N LEU A 72 16.08 -1.79 4.50
CA LEU A 72 15.44 -1.75 3.17
C LEU A 72 15.64 -0.39 2.49
N VAL A 73 15.38 0.70 3.23
CA VAL A 73 15.54 2.06 2.71
C VAL A 73 17.01 2.38 2.45
N GLU A 74 17.91 2.05 3.38
CA GLU A 74 19.35 2.24 3.24
C GLU A 74 19.93 1.44 2.06
N PHE A 75 19.51 0.17 1.91
CA PHE A 75 19.86 -0.66 0.75
C PHE A 75 19.45 0.01 -0.56
N THR A 76 18.21 0.54 -0.62
CA THR A 76 17.69 1.17 -1.84
C THR A 76 18.50 2.42 -2.19
N VAL A 77 18.75 3.30 -1.23
CA VAL A 77 19.55 4.51 -1.46
C VAL A 77 20.99 4.17 -1.86
N LYS A 78 21.61 3.20 -1.16
CA LYS A 78 22.98 2.75 -1.48
C LYS A 78 23.10 2.15 -2.87
N SER A 79 22.12 1.33 -3.29
CA SER A 79 22.19 0.59 -4.56
C SER A 79 21.79 1.44 -5.75
N TYR A 80 20.88 2.41 -5.56
CA TYR A 80 20.27 3.16 -6.67
C TYR A 80 20.43 4.68 -6.55
N GLY A 81 21.16 5.16 -5.54
CA GLY A 81 21.54 6.58 -5.38
C GLY A 81 20.48 7.42 -4.66
N CYS A 82 19.19 7.16 -4.84
CA CYS A 82 18.11 7.87 -4.14
C CYS A 82 16.84 7.03 -4.07
N LEU A 83 15.94 7.45 -3.18
CA LEU A 83 14.56 6.97 -3.08
C LEU A 83 13.62 8.11 -3.47
N ASP A 84 12.88 7.95 -4.56
CA ASP A 84 11.90 8.93 -5.05
C ASP A 84 10.47 8.60 -4.63
N ILE A 85 10.13 7.31 -4.56
CA ILE A 85 8.77 6.85 -4.32
C ILE A 85 8.78 5.76 -3.23
N MET A 86 7.93 5.94 -2.22
CA MET A 86 7.59 4.89 -1.26
C MET A 86 6.12 4.51 -1.40
N PHE A 87 5.83 3.32 -1.89
CA PHE A 87 4.48 2.74 -1.81
C PHE A 87 4.41 1.83 -0.59
N SER A 88 3.94 2.39 0.53
CA SER A 88 3.73 1.67 1.78
C SER A 88 2.40 0.94 1.73
N ASN A 89 2.43 -0.33 1.33
CA ASN A 89 1.24 -1.10 0.99
C ASN A 89 1.09 -2.39 1.81
N ALA A 90 2.16 -2.91 2.44
CA ALA A 90 2.05 -4.10 3.28
C ALA A 90 0.93 -3.97 4.31
N GLY A 91 0.06 -4.96 4.34
CA GLY A 91 -1.08 -4.99 5.23
C GLY A 91 -1.72 -6.38 5.27
N ILE A 92 -2.42 -6.65 6.35
CA ILE A 92 -3.18 -7.88 6.57
C ILE A 92 -4.64 -7.56 6.91
N GLY A 93 -5.52 -8.50 6.61
CA GLY A 93 -6.88 -8.57 7.10
C GLY A 93 -7.06 -9.80 7.98
N ARG A 94 -8.27 -10.07 8.39
CA ARG A 94 -8.64 -11.27 9.12
C ARG A 94 -9.66 -12.07 8.36
N ALA A 95 -9.54 -13.38 8.45
CA ALA A 95 -10.54 -14.29 7.96
C ALA A 95 -11.81 -14.24 8.83
N THR A 96 -12.96 -14.02 8.21
CA THR A 96 -14.27 -13.89 8.91
C THR A 96 -14.72 -15.16 9.62
N HIS A 97 -14.24 -16.33 9.19
CA HIS A 97 -14.63 -17.60 9.79
C HIS A 97 -13.97 -17.86 11.16
N THR A 98 -13.10 -16.99 11.63
CA THR A 98 -12.45 -17.15 12.93
C THR A 98 -13.13 -16.37 14.06
N CYS A 99 -13.73 -15.20 13.76
CA CYS A 99 -14.45 -14.38 14.74
C CYS A 99 -14.93 -13.09 14.05
N ASP A 100 -16.12 -12.61 14.35
CA ASP A 100 -16.69 -11.39 13.75
C ASP A 100 -15.97 -10.09 14.14
N GLN A 101 -15.07 -10.10 15.12
CA GLN A 101 -14.32 -8.93 15.61
C GLN A 101 -15.22 -7.70 15.83
N THR A 102 -16.29 -7.91 16.59
CA THR A 102 -17.16 -6.83 17.05
C THR A 102 -16.49 -6.09 18.21
N ALA A 103 -17.06 -4.95 18.62
CA ALA A 103 -16.58 -4.24 19.80
C ALA A 103 -16.72 -5.06 21.11
N LEU A 104 -17.60 -6.07 21.13
CA LEU A 104 -17.82 -6.93 22.29
C LEU A 104 -16.89 -8.17 22.30
N ASP A 105 -16.54 -8.69 21.12
CA ASP A 105 -15.86 -9.98 20.97
C ASP A 105 -14.47 -9.85 20.34
N MET A 106 -13.85 -8.67 20.42
CA MET A 106 -12.55 -8.43 19.82
C MET A 106 -11.43 -9.21 20.53
N ASP A 107 -10.74 -10.07 19.78
CA ASP A 107 -9.51 -10.72 20.24
C ASP A 107 -8.34 -9.73 20.20
N LEU A 108 -7.95 -9.22 21.36
CA LEU A 108 -6.88 -8.23 21.50
C LEU A 108 -5.51 -8.77 21.08
N SER A 109 -5.22 -10.07 21.21
CA SER A 109 -3.95 -10.64 20.75
C SER A 109 -3.83 -10.57 19.22
N ALA A 110 -4.91 -10.83 18.53
CA ALA A 110 -4.94 -10.74 17.09
C ALA A 110 -5.06 -9.27 16.60
N TYR A 111 -5.73 -8.39 17.38
CA TYR A 111 -5.68 -6.95 17.20
C TYR A 111 -4.24 -6.44 17.21
N ASP A 112 -3.43 -6.82 18.20
CA ASP A 112 -2.03 -6.38 18.31
C ASP A 112 -1.21 -6.81 17.09
N LYS A 113 -1.41 -8.03 16.58
CA LYS A 113 -0.75 -8.52 15.36
C LYS A 113 -1.12 -7.70 14.13
N LEU A 114 -2.41 -7.37 13.99
CA LEU A 114 -2.91 -6.57 12.88
C LEU A 114 -2.38 -5.13 12.96
N MET A 115 -2.42 -4.51 14.13
CA MET A 115 -1.89 -3.16 14.35
C MET A 115 -0.38 -3.08 14.15
N ALA A 116 0.36 -4.13 14.52
CA ALA A 116 1.81 -4.19 14.27
C ALA A 116 2.15 -4.11 12.78
N VAL A 117 1.38 -4.78 11.91
CA VAL A 117 1.60 -4.71 10.45
C VAL A 117 1.01 -3.42 9.88
N ASN A 118 -0.31 -3.21 10.08
CA ASN A 118 -1.05 -2.18 9.33
C ASN A 118 -0.75 -0.76 9.80
N VAL A 119 -0.35 -0.57 11.05
CA VAL A 119 -0.14 0.77 11.64
C VAL A 119 1.32 1.01 11.95
N ARG A 120 1.93 0.17 12.80
CA ARG A 120 3.33 0.36 13.20
C ARG A 120 4.27 0.18 12.01
N GLY A 121 4.06 -0.85 11.19
CA GLY A 121 4.83 -1.08 9.97
C GLY A 121 4.69 0.06 8.96
N MET A 122 3.46 0.56 8.75
CA MET A 122 3.21 1.71 7.90
C MET A 122 3.95 2.96 8.42
N ALA A 123 3.90 3.21 9.73
CA ALA A 123 4.59 4.34 10.35
C ALA A 123 6.12 4.24 10.19
N ALA A 124 6.69 3.05 10.34
CA ALA A 124 8.11 2.80 10.10
C ALA A 124 8.51 3.10 8.66
N CYS A 125 7.70 2.65 7.68
CA CYS A 125 7.90 2.94 6.26
C CYS A 125 7.90 4.45 5.97
N VAL A 126 6.89 5.18 6.45
CA VAL A 126 6.78 6.64 6.26
C VAL A 126 7.95 7.36 6.93
N LYS A 127 8.33 6.95 8.15
CA LYS A 127 9.45 7.53 8.91
C LYS A 127 10.77 7.40 8.15
N HIS A 128 11.15 6.19 7.78
CA HIS A 128 12.47 5.93 7.19
C HIS A 128 12.56 6.41 5.74
N ALA A 129 11.50 6.26 4.94
CA ALA A 129 11.45 6.83 3.60
C ALA A 129 11.49 8.36 3.63
N GLY A 130 10.66 8.99 4.48
CA GLY A 130 10.65 10.45 4.64
C GLY A 130 12.00 10.99 5.08
N LYS A 131 12.66 10.34 6.05
CA LYS A 131 14.01 10.71 6.49
C LYS A 131 15.02 10.63 5.35
N ALA A 132 15.07 9.52 4.63
CA ALA A 132 16.00 9.32 3.52
C ALA A 132 15.77 10.33 2.37
N MET A 133 14.52 10.63 2.05
CA MET A 133 14.17 11.65 1.04
C MET A 133 14.61 13.06 1.48
N VAL A 134 14.40 13.43 2.75
CA VAL A 134 14.83 14.73 3.29
C VAL A 134 16.35 14.86 3.27
N GLU A 135 17.08 13.86 3.77
CA GLU A 135 18.54 13.83 3.80
C GLU A 135 19.16 13.83 2.41
N GLY A 136 18.50 13.15 1.45
CA GLY A 136 18.90 13.12 0.04
C GLY A 136 18.45 14.33 -0.78
N HIS A 137 17.76 15.32 -0.19
CA HIS A 137 17.16 16.47 -0.88
C HIS A 137 16.24 16.07 -2.06
N VAL A 138 15.56 14.93 -1.93
CA VAL A 138 14.65 14.40 -2.94
C VAL A 138 13.24 14.91 -2.69
N ARG A 139 12.63 15.55 -3.69
CA ARG A 139 11.19 15.91 -3.66
C ARG A 139 10.35 14.68 -4.03
N GLY A 140 10.26 13.74 -3.08
CA GLY A 140 9.65 12.44 -3.29
C GLY A 140 8.14 12.38 -3.04
N SER A 141 7.58 11.20 -3.31
CA SER A 141 6.18 10.88 -3.03
C SER A 141 6.06 9.62 -2.18
N ILE A 142 5.33 9.71 -1.08
CA ILE A 142 4.94 8.58 -0.23
C ILE A 142 3.45 8.33 -0.44
N VAL A 143 3.10 7.11 -0.86
CA VAL A 143 1.71 6.68 -1.02
C VAL A 143 1.45 5.53 -0.05
N CYS A 144 0.40 5.66 0.76
CA CYS A 144 0.00 4.63 1.73
C CYS A 144 -1.29 3.93 1.28
N THR A 145 -1.41 2.64 1.51
CA THR A 145 -2.66 1.91 1.28
C THR A 145 -3.55 1.97 2.53
N THR A 146 -4.63 2.75 2.45
CA THR A 146 -5.73 2.71 3.42
C THR A 146 -6.84 1.76 2.94
N SER A 147 -8.06 2.15 3.05
CA SER A 147 -9.27 1.48 2.55
C SER A 147 -10.44 2.47 2.67
N VAL A 148 -11.55 2.25 1.97
CA VAL A 148 -12.83 2.91 2.29
C VAL A 148 -13.20 2.75 3.76
N ALA A 149 -12.78 1.66 4.39
CA ALA A 149 -12.88 1.43 5.83
C ALA A 149 -12.23 2.53 6.71
N ALA A 150 -11.39 3.40 6.16
CA ALA A 150 -10.82 4.55 6.87
C ALA A 150 -11.80 5.74 6.99
N SER A 151 -13.00 5.62 6.42
CA SER A 151 -14.01 6.71 6.37
C SER A 151 -15.37 6.29 6.90
N VAL A 152 -15.53 5.02 7.31
CA VAL A 152 -16.81 4.45 7.75
C VAL A 152 -16.63 3.61 9.01
N GLY A 153 -17.74 3.33 9.71
CA GLY A 153 -17.82 2.32 10.75
C GLY A 153 -18.47 1.03 10.25
N SER A 154 -18.30 -0.05 10.99
CA SER A 154 -19.02 -1.32 10.80
C SER A 154 -19.11 -2.04 12.14
N GLU A 155 -20.13 -2.85 12.32
CA GLU A 155 -20.24 -3.76 13.49
C GLU A 155 -19.21 -4.90 13.46
N LYS A 156 -18.65 -5.19 12.28
CA LYS A 156 -17.61 -6.20 12.07
C LYS A 156 -16.27 -5.55 11.67
N PHE A 157 -15.17 -6.28 11.81
CA PHE A 157 -13.83 -5.83 11.43
C PHE A 157 -13.35 -4.57 12.16
N VAL A 158 -13.75 -4.39 13.43
CA VAL A 158 -13.44 -3.18 14.19
C VAL A 158 -11.94 -2.91 14.24
N ASP A 159 -11.11 -3.93 14.45
CA ASP A 159 -9.66 -3.85 14.44
C ASP A 159 -9.08 -3.37 13.10
N TYR A 160 -9.56 -3.90 11.98
CA TYR A 160 -9.15 -3.49 10.64
C TYR A 160 -9.57 -2.04 10.36
N ILE A 161 -10.80 -1.67 10.66
CA ILE A 161 -11.32 -0.31 10.53
C ILE A 161 -10.47 0.67 11.35
N MET A 162 -10.20 0.36 12.63
CA MET A 162 -9.32 1.16 13.47
C MET A 162 -7.94 1.34 12.84
N SER A 163 -7.36 0.27 12.29
CA SER A 163 -6.04 0.35 11.64
C SER A 163 -6.03 1.29 10.43
N LYS A 164 -7.09 1.26 9.61
CA LYS A 164 -7.16 2.10 8.41
C LYS A 164 -7.44 3.57 8.73
N HIS A 165 -8.21 3.85 9.78
CA HIS A 165 -8.34 5.22 10.32
C HIS A 165 -7.00 5.74 10.86
N ALA A 166 -6.22 4.90 11.56
CA ALA A 166 -4.90 5.28 12.06
C ALA A 166 -3.93 5.64 10.93
N VAL A 167 -3.93 4.88 9.83
CA VAL A 167 -3.11 5.20 8.63
C VAL A 167 -3.53 6.54 8.01
N LEU A 168 -4.83 6.82 7.90
CA LEU A 168 -5.30 8.12 7.41
C LEU A 168 -4.83 9.27 8.29
N GLY A 169 -4.86 9.10 9.62
CA GLY A 169 -4.30 10.04 10.58
C GLY A 169 -2.80 10.27 10.37
N LEU A 170 -2.03 9.19 10.18
CA LEU A 170 -0.60 9.26 9.87
C LEU A 170 -0.32 10.08 8.60
N VAL A 171 -1.05 9.79 7.51
CA VAL A 171 -0.90 10.50 6.22
C VAL A 171 -1.12 12.01 6.38
N ARG A 172 -2.20 12.40 7.09
CA ARG A 172 -2.51 13.81 7.36
C ARG A 172 -1.41 14.50 8.17
N CYS A 173 -0.89 13.87 9.21
CA CYS A 173 0.19 14.43 10.02
C CYS A 173 1.52 14.49 9.25
N ALA A 174 1.87 13.42 8.54
CA ALA A 174 3.11 13.33 7.80
C ALA A 174 3.16 14.34 6.63
N SER A 175 2.04 14.56 5.94
CA SER A 175 1.96 15.53 4.85
C SER A 175 2.29 16.96 5.28
N LEU A 176 1.88 17.37 6.48
CA LEU A 176 2.20 18.68 7.04
C LEU A 176 3.70 18.82 7.33
N LYS A 177 4.29 17.81 7.98
CA LYS A 177 5.72 17.87 8.36
C LYS A 177 6.63 17.75 7.15
N LEU A 178 6.37 16.77 6.27
CA LEU A 178 7.22 16.46 5.13
C LEU A 178 7.01 17.43 3.97
N GLY A 179 5.85 18.08 3.87
CA GLY A 179 5.56 19.12 2.90
C GLY A 179 6.52 20.32 2.99
N ALA A 180 7.02 20.63 4.19
CA ALA A 180 8.04 21.66 4.39
C ALA A 180 9.37 21.36 3.67
N TYR A 181 9.60 20.10 3.28
CA TYR A 181 10.77 19.65 2.52
C TYR A 181 10.42 19.34 1.06
N GLY A 182 9.21 19.67 0.62
CA GLY A 182 8.76 19.43 -0.75
C GLY A 182 8.34 17.97 -1.02
N LEU A 183 8.15 17.14 0.02
CA LEU A 183 7.64 15.80 -0.13
C LEU A 183 6.11 15.78 -0.09
N ARG A 184 5.51 14.87 -0.85
CA ARG A 184 4.08 14.62 -0.82
C ARG A 184 3.78 13.32 -0.10
N VAL A 185 2.74 13.30 0.73
CA VAL A 185 2.28 12.10 1.42
C VAL A 185 0.78 11.98 1.22
N ASN A 186 0.35 10.94 0.52
CA ASN A 186 -1.05 10.68 0.20
C ASN A 186 -1.42 9.22 0.50
N CYS A 187 -2.68 8.89 0.39
CA CYS A 187 -3.11 7.50 0.42
C CYS A 187 -4.15 7.18 -0.65
N VAL A 188 -4.18 5.91 -1.02
CA VAL A 188 -5.25 5.30 -1.79
C VAL A 188 -6.18 4.54 -0.85
N SER A 189 -7.49 4.64 -1.06
CA SER A 189 -8.54 3.96 -0.30
C SER A 189 -9.38 3.08 -1.24
N PRO A 190 -8.90 1.87 -1.51
CA PRO A 190 -9.67 0.94 -2.33
C PRO A 190 -10.96 0.51 -1.64
N GLY A 191 -12.01 0.32 -2.43
CA GLY A 191 -13.16 -0.51 -2.09
C GLY A 191 -12.81 -2.00 -2.09
N ALA A 192 -13.79 -2.87 -2.25
CA ALA A 192 -13.56 -4.30 -2.46
C ALA A 192 -12.81 -4.52 -3.77
N VAL A 193 -11.63 -5.15 -3.70
CA VAL A 193 -10.76 -5.43 -4.87
C VAL A 193 -10.32 -6.88 -4.81
N GLY A 194 -10.46 -7.62 -5.90
CA GLY A 194 -10.03 -9.01 -6.01
C GLY A 194 -8.54 -9.19 -5.75
N THR A 195 -8.22 -9.57 -4.53
CA THR A 195 -6.85 -9.78 -4.03
C THR A 195 -6.85 -10.94 -3.05
N PRO A 196 -5.68 -11.57 -2.80
CA PRO A 196 -5.58 -12.60 -1.75
C PRO A 196 -6.10 -12.12 -0.40
N LEU A 197 -5.83 -10.86 -0.02
CA LEU A 197 -6.31 -10.29 1.23
C LEU A 197 -7.85 -10.28 1.31
N LEU A 198 -8.54 -9.86 0.25
CA LEU A 198 -10.01 -9.85 0.23
C LEU A 198 -10.56 -11.28 0.29
N LYS A 199 -9.92 -12.20 -0.46
CA LYS A 199 -10.30 -13.62 -0.45
C LYS A 199 -10.15 -14.21 0.96
N ASP A 200 -9.04 -13.95 1.64
CA ASP A 200 -8.78 -14.42 3.00
C ASP A 200 -9.79 -13.82 4.01
N MET A 201 -10.16 -12.55 3.84
CA MET A 201 -11.12 -11.88 4.72
C MET A 201 -12.55 -12.44 4.58
N PHE A 202 -12.99 -12.70 3.36
CA PHE A 202 -14.40 -13.04 3.08
C PHE A 202 -14.62 -14.52 2.78
N GLY A 203 -13.57 -15.32 2.61
CA GLY A 203 -13.64 -16.77 2.43
C GLY A 203 -14.35 -17.23 1.15
N TYR A 204 -14.34 -16.39 0.07
CA TYR A 204 -14.99 -16.74 -1.20
C TYR A 204 -14.06 -17.53 -2.13
N GLU A 205 -14.65 -18.31 -3.04
CA GLU A 205 -13.92 -18.97 -4.10
C GLU A 205 -13.71 -18.03 -5.31
N ASN A 206 -12.73 -18.34 -6.18
CA ASN A 206 -12.35 -17.44 -7.28
C ASN A 206 -13.53 -17.08 -8.23
N GLU A 207 -14.46 -18.01 -8.43
CA GLU A 207 -15.63 -17.83 -9.29
C GLU A 207 -16.63 -16.81 -8.73
N GLU A 208 -16.58 -16.54 -7.42
CA GLU A 208 -17.45 -15.60 -6.73
C GLU A 208 -16.83 -14.19 -6.62
N GLU A 209 -15.55 -14.02 -6.95
CA GLU A 209 -14.82 -12.76 -6.78
C GLU A 209 -15.56 -11.58 -7.41
N ASP A 210 -15.98 -11.71 -8.65
CA ASP A 210 -16.65 -10.65 -9.38
C ASP A 210 -17.99 -10.25 -8.73
N LYS A 211 -18.70 -11.22 -8.15
CA LYS A 211 -19.94 -10.98 -7.41
C LYS A 211 -19.67 -10.25 -6.10
N VAL A 212 -18.68 -10.67 -5.35
CA VAL A 212 -18.30 -10.04 -4.07
C VAL A 212 -17.83 -8.61 -4.30
N VAL A 213 -16.93 -8.38 -5.25
CA VAL A 213 -16.43 -7.05 -5.60
C VAL A 213 -17.54 -6.16 -6.13
N GLY A 214 -18.33 -6.65 -7.10
CA GLY A 214 -19.37 -5.86 -7.77
C GLY A 214 -20.58 -5.52 -6.90
N SER A 215 -20.85 -6.30 -5.83
CA SER A 215 -21.98 -6.04 -4.94
C SER A 215 -21.82 -4.74 -4.13
N ASN A 216 -20.60 -4.28 -3.93
CA ASN A 216 -20.27 -3.13 -3.09
C ASN A 216 -20.04 -1.83 -3.86
N GLN A 217 -20.26 -1.79 -5.18
CA GLN A 217 -20.04 -0.58 -5.99
C GLN A 217 -21.30 -0.15 -6.73
N TYR A 218 -21.45 1.18 -6.94
CA TYR A 218 -22.56 1.75 -7.71
C TYR A 218 -22.22 1.95 -9.19
N LEU A 219 -20.94 2.25 -9.50
CA LEU A 219 -20.49 2.46 -10.87
C LEU A 219 -20.75 1.19 -11.71
N LYS A 220 -21.47 1.35 -12.80
CA LYS A 220 -21.82 0.26 -13.71
C LYS A 220 -20.86 0.19 -14.89
N GLY A 221 -20.78 -0.98 -15.53
CA GLY A 221 -19.95 -1.20 -16.72
C GLY A 221 -18.55 -1.76 -16.43
N GLY A 222 -18.24 -2.08 -15.18
CA GLY A 222 -16.99 -2.71 -14.79
C GLY A 222 -16.96 -3.09 -13.32
N ILE A 223 -15.87 -3.76 -12.94
CA ILE A 223 -15.59 -4.15 -11.57
C ILE A 223 -14.23 -3.59 -11.21
N LEU A 224 -14.07 -3.08 -10.00
CA LEU A 224 -12.79 -2.58 -9.51
C LEU A 224 -11.73 -3.69 -9.51
N ARG A 225 -10.67 -3.47 -10.25
CA ARG A 225 -9.54 -4.40 -10.40
C ARG A 225 -8.29 -3.83 -9.74
N PRO A 226 -7.33 -4.69 -9.33
CA PRO A 226 -6.05 -4.24 -8.78
C PRO A 226 -5.32 -3.21 -9.66
N LYS A 227 -5.48 -3.32 -10.99
CA LYS A 227 -4.90 -2.36 -11.94
C LYS A 227 -5.45 -0.94 -11.76
N ASN A 228 -6.73 -0.77 -11.47
CA ASN A 228 -7.32 0.56 -11.27
C ASN A 228 -6.68 1.27 -10.08
N VAL A 229 -6.49 0.54 -8.97
CA VAL A 229 -5.79 1.06 -7.78
C VAL A 229 -4.33 1.36 -8.10
N ALA A 230 -3.65 0.48 -8.84
CA ALA A 230 -2.26 0.72 -9.24
C ALA A 230 -2.10 1.95 -10.14
N ASP A 231 -3.07 2.24 -11.03
CA ASP A 231 -3.10 3.45 -11.86
C ASP A 231 -3.23 4.71 -10.99
N ALA A 232 -4.05 4.68 -9.93
CA ALA A 232 -4.17 5.75 -8.95
C ALA A 232 -2.87 5.95 -8.14
N VAL A 233 -2.19 4.86 -7.77
CA VAL A 233 -0.86 4.93 -7.13
C VAL A 233 0.17 5.57 -8.08
N VAL A 234 0.19 5.19 -9.37
CA VAL A 234 1.04 5.83 -10.38
C VAL A 234 0.75 7.33 -10.48
N PHE A 235 -0.51 7.74 -10.49
CA PHE A 235 -0.90 9.15 -10.48
C PHE A 235 -0.35 9.89 -9.25
N LEU A 236 -0.57 9.36 -8.04
CA LEU A 236 -0.09 9.98 -6.81
C LEU A 236 1.44 9.97 -6.68
N ALA A 237 2.11 9.00 -7.29
CA ALA A 237 3.57 8.91 -7.32
C ALA A 237 4.21 9.83 -8.36
N SER A 238 3.46 10.26 -9.37
CA SER A 238 3.94 11.07 -10.49
C SER A 238 3.84 12.58 -10.25
N GLU A 239 4.39 13.37 -11.17
CA GLU A 239 4.28 14.83 -11.17
C GLU A 239 2.87 15.32 -11.55
N ASP A 240 2.01 14.47 -12.11
CA ASP A 240 0.61 14.80 -12.37
C ASP A 240 -0.17 15.19 -11.09
N SER A 241 0.36 14.83 -9.92
CA SER A 241 -0.18 15.15 -8.59
C SER A 241 0.73 16.06 -7.77
N GLU A 242 1.55 16.90 -8.41
CA GLU A 242 2.59 17.71 -7.74
C GLU A 242 2.07 18.63 -6.62
N PHE A 243 0.80 19.01 -6.67
CA PHE A 243 0.15 19.88 -5.69
C PHE A 243 -0.88 19.15 -4.81
N ILE A 244 -0.81 17.81 -4.78
CA ILE A 244 -1.70 16.96 -3.96
C ILE A 244 -0.88 16.35 -2.82
N THR A 245 -1.20 16.70 -1.57
CA THR A 245 -0.63 16.10 -0.36
C THR A 245 -1.65 16.07 0.77
N GLY A 246 -1.57 15.08 1.67
CA GLY A 246 -2.54 14.84 2.75
C GLY A 246 -3.88 14.29 2.27
N HIS A 247 -3.99 13.92 0.99
CA HIS A 247 -5.22 13.50 0.35
C HIS A 247 -5.47 12.00 0.51
N ASN A 248 -6.76 11.67 0.65
CA ASN A 248 -7.27 10.30 0.62
C ASN A 248 -8.03 10.08 -0.68
N LEU A 249 -7.41 9.39 -1.62
CA LEU A 249 -8.01 9.07 -2.92
C LEU A 249 -8.78 7.76 -2.83
N ALA A 250 -10.10 7.82 -2.89
CA ALA A 250 -10.94 6.63 -2.91
C ALA A 250 -11.08 6.08 -4.34
N GLU A 251 -10.84 4.78 -4.46
CA GLU A 251 -11.12 3.99 -5.68
C GLU A 251 -12.08 2.87 -5.30
N ASP A 252 -13.36 3.14 -5.36
CA ASP A 252 -14.38 2.26 -4.80
C ASP A 252 -15.61 2.09 -5.69
N GLY A 253 -15.66 2.76 -6.85
CA GLY A 253 -16.81 2.77 -7.72
C GLY A 253 -18.06 3.36 -7.08
N GLY A 254 -17.89 4.27 -6.08
CA GLY A 254 -18.97 4.78 -5.26
C GLY A 254 -19.46 3.70 -4.28
N CYS A 255 -18.59 3.31 -3.33
CA CYS A 255 -18.89 2.26 -2.37
C CYS A 255 -20.19 2.55 -1.60
N LYS A 256 -20.98 1.51 -1.41
CA LYS A 256 -22.16 1.54 -0.54
C LYS A 256 -21.67 1.54 0.92
N THR A 257 -21.65 2.68 1.52
CA THR A 257 -21.34 2.88 2.95
C THR A 257 -22.61 2.93 3.76
#